data_b8843fb6a8e66d7e5ab910641ad2f3cc
#
_entry.id   b8843fb6a8e66d7e5ab910641ad2f3cc
#
_cell.length_a   1.000
_cell.length_b   1.000
_cell.length_c   1.000
_cell.angle_alpha   90.00
_cell.angle_beta   90.00
_cell.angle_gamma   90.00
#
_symmetry.space_group_name_H-M   'P 1'
#
loop_
_entity.id
_entity.type
_entity.pdbx_description
1 polymer ?
#
loop_
_entity_poly.entity_id
_entity_poly.type
_entity_poly.pdbx_seq_one_letter_code
_entity_poly.pdbx_strand_id
1 'polypeptide(L)'
;MPPHILRIDCPDEPGLVHKVTGVLYNAGYNILSNQEFVDLEAKHFFMRTAFEGPTAPDRVVLYLEQILPKTAVVKLTASEQQPIVIMATTEAHCLGDLLIRHYSGELPAQICAVVSNHEKLKALVEQFGIPFHFVSHQNMERNVHEDLVAEVLGGYKIYSPRQVHAHPFAEIRRALSEPND
;
A
#
# COMPACT_ATOMS: atom_id res chain seq x y z
N MET A 1 -9.44 18.47 6.01
CA MET A 1 -8.84 18.03 4.72
C MET A 1 -8.14 16.70 4.96
N PRO A 2 -8.16 15.78 4.01
CA PRO A 2 -7.38 14.55 4.18
C PRO A 2 -5.89 14.89 4.27
N PRO A 3 -5.11 14.16 5.09
CA PRO A 3 -3.69 14.39 5.20
C PRO A 3 -2.96 14.12 3.88
N HIS A 4 -1.81 14.73 3.71
CA HIS A 4 -0.90 14.47 2.59
C HIS A 4 0.09 13.39 2.98
N ILE A 5 0.47 12.55 2.03
CA ILE A 5 1.48 11.50 2.19
C ILE A 5 2.68 11.84 1.32
N LEU A 6 3.80 12.11 1.96
CA LEU A 6 5.11 12.28 1.34
C LEU A 6 5.86 10.96 1.40
N ARG A 7 6.40 10.52 0.27
CA ARG A 7 7.31 9.37 0.18
C ARG A 7 8.61 9.83 -0.44
N ILE A 8 9.70 9.44 0.19
CA ILE A 8 11.06 9.74 -0.25
C ILE A 8 11.83 8.44 -0.36
N ASP A 9 12.58 8.33 -1.43
CA ASP A 9 13.41 7.19 -1.78
C ASP A 9 14.72 7.77 -2.36
N CYS A 10 15.85 7.61 -1.65
CA CYS A 10 17.12 8.22 -2.03
C CYS A 10 18.32 7.46 -1.44
N PRO A 11 19.55 7.67 -1.95
CA PRO A 11 20.76 7.22 -1.27
C PRO A 11 20.81 7.73 0.17
N ASP A 12 21.27 6.87 1.09
CA ASP A 12 21.37 7.20 2.51
C ASP A 12 22.52 8.19 2.76
N GLU A 13 22.22 9.26 3.48
CA GLU A 13 23.20 10.22 4.00
C GLU A 13 22.75 10.81 5.34
N PRO A 14 23.68 11.30 6.16
CA PRO A 14 23.33 11.93 7.44
C PRO A 14 22.42 13.15 7.29
N GLY A 15 21.40 13.23 8.14
CA GLY A 15 20.54 14.40 8.27
C GLY A 15 19.33 14.45 7.35
N LEU A 16 19.01 13.39 6.60
CA LEU A 16 17.83 13.35 5.70
C LEU A 16 16.53 13.64 6.43
N VAL A 17 16.31 12.99 7.58
CA VAL A 17 15.11 13.22 8.40
C VAL A 17 15.00 14.70 8.80
N HIS A 18 16.11 15.30 9.26
CA HIS A 18 16.15 16.71 9.65
C HIS A 18 15.82 17.63 8.45
N LYS A 19 16.41 17.37 7.29
CA LYS A 19 16.14 18.15 6.06
C LYS A 19 14.65 18.12 5.71
N VAL A 20 14.05 16.95 5.70
CA VAL A 20 12.64 16.76 5.33
C VAL A 20 11.71 17.40 6.34
N THR A 21 11.88 17.09 7.63
CA THR A 21 11.04 17.63 8.69
C THR A 21 11.19 19.14 8.82
N GLY A 22 12.39 19.68 8.60
CA GLY A 22 12.65 21.12 8.56
C GLY A 22 11.88 21.85 7.46
N VAL A 23 11.81 21.27 6.26
CA VAL A 23 10.98 21.84 5.15
C VAL A 23 9.52 21.87 5.53
N LEU A 24 8.99 20.78 6.09
CA LEU A 24 7.60 20.71 6.52
C LEU A 24 7.29 21.72 7.62
N TYR A 25 8.17 21.80 8.64
CA TYR A 25 8.03 22.75 9.74
C TYR A 25 8.03 24.20 9.25
N ASN A 26 9.03 24.59 8.43
CA ASN A 26 9.14 25.94 7.89
C ASN A 26 7.97 26.34 6.98
N ALA A 27 7.34 25.36 6.35
CA ALA A 27 6.14 25.56 5.52
C ALA A 27 4.84 25.55 6.34
N GLY A 28 4.89 25.37 7.66
CA GLY A 28 3.75 25.42 8.57
C GLY A 28 2.92 24.13 8.59
N TYR A 29 3.49 23.01 8.17
CA TYR A 29 2.81 21.71 8.22
C TYR A 29 3.03 20.99 9.56
N ASN A 30 2.00 20.29 10.01
CA ASN A 30 2.04 19.39 11.16
C ASN A 30 2.22 17.94 10.71
N ILE A 31 3.22 17.26 11.28
CA ILE A 31 3.49 15.84 11.00
C ILE A 31 2.57 14.98 11.88
N LEU A 32 1.77 14.14 11.27
CA LEU A 32 0.87 13.20 11.92
C LEU A 32 1.52 11.85 12.18
N SER A 33 2.32 11.37 11.22
CA SER A 33 3.13 10.15 11.39
C SER A 33 4.37 10.22 10.52
N ASN A 34 5.45 9.62 11.00
CA ASN A 34 6.70 9.50 10.29
C ASN A 34 7.24 8.08 10.44
N GLN A 35 7.64 7.48 9.33
CA GLN A 35 8.25 6.16 9.27
C GLN A 35 9.44 6.24 8.34
N GLU A 36 10.59 5.74 8.78
CA GLU A 36 11.81 5.66 8.00
C GLU A 36 12.41 4.27 8.07
N PHE A 37 13.09 3.90 7.01
CA PHE A 37 13.83 2.66 6.88
C PHE A 37 15.11 2.90 6.08
N VAL A 38 16.22 2.31 6.54
CA VAL A 38 17.49 2.32 5.84
C VAL A 38 17.86 0.90 5.46
N ASP A 39 18.00 0.65 4.17
CA ASP A 39 18.63 -0.55 3.67
C ASP A 39 20.15 -0.39 3.79
N LEU A 40 20.75 -1.06 4.76
CA LEU A 40 22.18 -0.97 5.05
C LEU A 40 23.07 -1.59 3.96
N GLU A 41 22.57 -2.60 3.24
CA GLU A 41 23.31 -3.26 2.17
C GLU A 41 23.30 -2.38 0.91
N ALA A 42 22.14 -1.88 0.52
CA ALA A 42 21.99 -0.98 -0.63
C ALA A 42 22.38 0.47 -0.32
N LYS A 43 22.64 0.82 0.94
CA LYS A 43 22.87 2.20 1.41
C LYS A 43 21.77 3.14 0.92
N HIS A 44 20.54 2.74 1.12
CA HIS A 44 19.37 3.41 0.59
C HIS A 44 18.37 3.77 1.70
N PHE A 45 17.84 4.99 1.65
CA PHE A 45 16.91 5.55 2.64
C PHE A 45 15.52 5.65 2.04
N PHE A 46 14.55 5.22 2.83
CA PHE A 46 13.12 5.33 2.54
C PHE A 46 12.41 6.06 3.68
N MET A 47 11.55 7.01 3.34
CA MET A 47 10.75 7.74 4.32
C MET A 47 9.32 7.90 3.85
N ARG A 48 8.38 7.71 4.77
CA ARG A 48 6.96 7.98 4.57
C ARG A 48 6.46 8.87 5.69
N THR A 49 6.03 10.07 5.32
CA THR A 49 5.51 11.07 6.27
C THR A 49 4.08 11.43 5.92
N ALA A 50 3.16 11.28 6.89
CA ALA A 50 1.82 11.83 6.79
C ALA A 50 1.81 13.19 7.49
N PHE A 51 1.27 14.21 6.83
CA PHE A 51 1.24 15.57 7.35
C PHE A 51 -0.02 16.33 6.90
N GLU A 52 -0.37 17.35 7.64
CA GLU A 52 -1.51 18.23 7.35
C GLU A 52 -1.11 19.71 7.53
N GLY A 53 -1.85 20.62 6.92
CA GLY A 53 -1.60 22.07 7.06
C GLY A 53 -2.09 22.89 5.87
N PRO A 54 -1.39 23.99 5.52
CA PRO A 54 -1.81 24.91 4.49
C PRO A 54 -2.04 24.26 3.13
N THR A 55 -2.85 24.92 2.32
CA THR A 55 -3.04 24.53 0.91
C THR A 55 -1.79 24.89 0.09
N ALA A 56 -1.31 24.01 -0.72
CA ALA A 56 -0.20 24.07 -1.68
C ALA A 56 1.02 23.20 -1.29
N PRO A 57 0.80 21.91 -1.06
CA PRO A 57 1.88 20.99 -0.68
C PRO A 57 2.89 20.74 -1.83
N ASP A 58 2.59 21.11 -3.06
CA ASP A 58 3.50 20.95 -4.21
C ASP A 58 4.81 21.74 -4.04
N ARG A 59 4.77 22.85 -3.33
CA ARG A 59 6.00 23.62 -3.00
C ARG A 59 6.97 22.83 -2.12
N VAL A 60 6.45 21.95 -1.27
CA VAL A 60 7.29 21.06 -0.43
C VAL A 60 8.13 20.16 -1.33
N VAL A 61 7.54 19.58 -2.37
CA VAL A 61 8.27 18.73 -3.31
C VAL A 61 9.41 19.49 -3.97
N LEU A 62 9.14 20.68 -4.50
CA LEU A 62 10.14 21.53 -5.14
C LEU A 62 11.32 21.87 -4.22
N TYR A 63 11.05 22.18 -2.95
CA TYR A 63 12.11 22.45 -1.98
C TYR A 63 12.92 21.19 -1.63
N LEU A 64 12.24 20.06 -1.46
CA LEU A 64 12.91 18.79 -1.16
C LEU A 64 13.81 18.34 -2.30
N GLU A 65 13.39 18.47 -3.55
CA GLU A 65 14.20 18.15 -4.74
C GLU A 65 15.49 18.99 -4.83
N GLN A 66 15.51 20.18 -4.22
CA GLN A 66 16.70 21.04 -4.20
C GLN A 66 17.73 20.65 -3.12
N ILE A 67 17.28 20.08 -2.00
CA ILE A 67 18.14 19.83 -0.83
C ILE A 67 18.45 18.34 -0.61
N LEU A 68 17.72 17.46 -1.24
CA LEU A 68 17.96 16.01 -1.23
C LEU A 68 18.97 15.61 -2.32
N PRO A 69 19.55 14.41 -2.22
CA PRO A 69 20.40 13.87 -3.29
C PRO A 69 19.73 13.96 -4.66
N LYS A 70 20.49 14.24 -5.71
CA LYS A 70 19.92 14.44 -7.08
C LYS A 70 19.14 13.24 -7.65
N THR A 71 19.40 12.06 -7.10
CA THR A 71 18.73 10.82 -7.47
C THR A 71 17.51 10.54 -6.59
N ALA A 72 17.17 11.44 -5.65
CA ALA A 72 16.01 11.27 -4.78
C ALA A 72 14.72 11.27 -5.58
N VAL A 73 13.86 10.31 -5.28
CA VAL A 73 12.49 10.25 -5.79
C VAL A 73 11.57 10.77 -4.68
N VAL A 74 10.94 11.91 -4.92
CA VAL A 74 9.99 12.53 -4.00
C VAL A 74 8.59 12.41 -4.58
N LYS A 75 7.70 11.74 -3.87
CA LYS A 75 6.29 11.56 -4.28
C LYS A 75 5.37 12.13 -3.21
N LEU A 76 4.47 13.00 -3.64
CA LEU A 76 3.40 13.56 -2.82
C LEU A 76 2.07 13.03 -3.32
N THR A 77 1.27 12.49 -2.41
CA THR A 77 -0.10 12.03 -2.71
C THR A 77 -1.05 12.55 -1.65
N ALA A 78 -2.28 12.88 -2.02
CA ALA A 78 -3.33 13.04 -1.04
C ALA A 78 -3.57 11.68 -0.35
N SER A 79 -3.95 11.71 0.92
CA SER A 79 -4.36 10.48 1.61
C SER A 79 -5.74 10.07 1.11
N GLU A 80 -5.80 9.51 -0.08
CA GLU A 80 -6.95 8.74 -0.50
C GLU A 80 -6.88 7.36 0.16
N GLN A 81 -8.03 6.85 0.58
CA GLN A 81 -8.12 5.48 1.02
C GLN A 81 -7.66 4.57 -0.13
N GLN A 82 -6.57 3.86 0.08
CA GLN A 82 -6.05 2.97 -0.96
C GLN A 82 -7.05 1.84 -1.22
N PRO A 83 -7.50 1.64 -2.46
CA PRO A 83 -8.34 0.49 -2.78
C PRO A 83 -7.52 -0.80 -2.65
N ILE A 84 -8.04 -1.74 -1.86
CA ILE A 84 -7.42 -3.05 -1.64
C ILE A 84 -8.41 -4.18 -1.92
N VAL A 85 -7.90 -5.32 -2.36
CA VAL A 85 -8.60 -6.59 -2.37
C VAL A 85 -7.91 -7.51 -1.37
N ILE A 86 -8.68 -8.15 -0.49
CA ILE A 86 -8.16 -9.07 0.52
C ILE A 86 -8.26 -10.49 -0.01
N MET A 87 -7.16 -11.23 0.05
CA MET A 87 -7.17 -12.66 -0.18
C MET A 87 -7.32 -13.39 1.15
N ALA A 88 -8.33 -14.25 1.26
CA ALA A 88 -8.65 -14.99 2.47
C ALA A 88 -8.80 -16.49 2.19
N THR A 89 -8.69 -17.30 3.24
CA THR A 89 -8.93 -18.75 3.19
C THR A 89 -10.10 -19.13 4.11
N THR A 90 -9.81 -19.81 5.22
CA THR A 90 -10.85 -20.30 6.15
C THR A 90 -10.89 -19.58 7.49
N GLU A 91 -9.82 -18.86 7.82
CA GLU A 91 -9.67 -18.24 9.15
C GLU A 91 -10.25 -16.83 9.18
N ALA A 92 -11.18 -16.61 10.13
CA ALA A 92 -11.95 -15.38 10.21
C ALA A 92 -11.28 -14.25 11.00
N HIS A 93 -10.33 -14.54 11.90
CA HIS A 93 -9.85 -13.58 12.88
C HIS A 93 -9.16 -12.35 12.26
N CYS A 94 -8.21 -12.55 11.34
CA CYS A 94 -7.54 -11.43 10.67
C CYS A 94 -8.50 -10.66 9.75
N LEU A 95 -9.31 -11.38 8.99
CA LEU A 95 -10.30 -10.76 8.10
C LEU A 95 -11.32 -9.96 8.90
N GLY A 96 -11.82 -10.53 10.00
CA GLY A 96 -12.80 -9.87 10.88
C GLY A 96 -12.28 -8.56 11.47
N ASP A 97 -11.01 -8.51 11.93
CA ASP A 97 -10.40 -7.28 12.42
C ASP A 97 -10.34 -6.21 11.31
N LEU A 98 -9.94 -6.58 10.10
CA LEU A 98 -9.89 -5.66 8.95
C LEU A 98 -11.28 -5.15 8.56
N LEU A 99 -12.30 -6.00 8.56
CA LEU A 99 -13.67 -5.64 8.24
C LEU A 99 -14.25 -4.66 9.29
N ILE A 100 -14.00 -4.92 10.58
CA ILE A 100 -14.44 -4.04 11.67
C ILE A 100 -13.76 -2.67 11.56
N ARG A 101 -12.43 -2.63 11.36
CA ARG A 101 -11.69 -1.37 11.19
C ARG A 101 -12.12 -0.60 9.94
N HIS A 102 -12.46 -1.31 8.87
CA HIS A 102 -13.00 -0.69 7.67
C HIS A 102 -14.36 -0.05 7.96
N TYR A 103 -15.25 -0.77 8.65
CA TYR A 103 -16.58 -0.29 9.02
C TYR A 103 -16.52 0.91 9.97
N SER A 104 -15.60 0.91 10.95
CA SER A 104 -15.39 2.02 11.89
C SER A 104 -14.61 3.21 11.28
N GLY A 105 -14.11 3.09 10.06
CA GLY A 105 -13.31 4.14 9.41
C GLY A 105 -11.87 4.23 9.92
N GLU A 106 -11.40 3.27 10.71
CA GLU A 106 -10.04 3.23 11.26
C GLU A 106 -9.02 2.63 10.27
N LEU A 107 -9.50 1.90 9.24
CA LEU A 107 -8.63 1.35 8.22
C LEU A 107 -8.31 2.44 7.17
N PRO A 108 -7.03 2.81 6.97
CA PRO A 108 -6.66 3.80 5.94
C PRO A 108 -6.66 3.18 4.53
N ALA A 109 -7.65 2.34 4.25
CA ALA A 109 -7.81 1.64 2.98
C ALA A 109 -9.30 1.37 2.72
N GLN A 110 -9.67 1.33 1.44
CA GLN A 110 -10.99 0.92 1.00
C GLN A 110 -10.96 -0.55 0.59
N ILE A 111 -11.67 -1.41 1.32
CA ILE A 111 -11.80 -2.82 0.91
C ILE A 111 -12.79 -2.88 -0.25
N CYS A 112 -12.29 -3.19 -1.45
CA CYS A 112 -13.09 -3.28 -2.67
C CYS A 112 -13.74 -4.66 -2.84
N ALA A 113 -13.04 -5.71 -2.40
CA ALA A 113 -13.54 -7.08 -2.45
C ALA A 113 -12.72 -7.99 -1.55
N VAL A 114 -13.27 -9.19 -1.29
CA VAL A 114 -12.56 -10.32 -0.71
C VAL A 114 -12.58 -11.47 -1.72
N VAL A 115 -11.42 -12.06 -1.99
CA VAL A 115 -11.25 -13.24 -2.83
C VAL A 115 -10.85 -14.42 -1.96
N SER A 116 -11.52 -15.56 -2.10
CA SER A 116 -11.23 -16.75 -1.31
C SER A 116 -11.42 -18.03 -2.12
N ASN A 117 -10.62 -19.03 -1.78
CA ASN A 117 -10.75 -20.39 -2.31
C ASN A 117 -11.70 -21.28 -1.46
N HIS A 118 -12.37 -20.70 -0.47
CA HIS A 118 -13.39 -21.33 0.36
C HIS A 118 -14.58 -20.38 0.56
N GLU A 119 -15.80 -20.92 0.58
CA GLU A 119 -17.02 -20.11 0.80
C GLU A 119 -17.30 -19.79 2.27
N LYS A 120 -16.53 -20.37 3.21
CA LYS A 120 -16.77 -20.29 4.66
C LYS A 120 -16.97 -18.87 5.17
N LEU A 121 -16.25 -17.90 4.63
CA LEU A 121 -16.27 -16.50 5.09
C LEU A 121 -17.22 -15.59 4.30
N LYS A 122 -17.91 -16.13 3.29
CA LYS A 122 -18.79 -15.37 2.41
C LYS A 122 -19.87 -14.59 3.19
N ALA A 123 -20.60 -15.27 4.06
CA ALA A 123 -21.67 -14.66 4.82
C ALA A 123 -21.17 -13.53 5.75
N LEU A 124 -19.97 -13.70 6.32
CA LEU A 124 -19.34 -12.66 7.14
C LEU A 124 -19.01 -11.41 6.31
N VAL A 125 -18.38 -11.59 5.14
CA VAL A 125 -17.95 -10.48 4.28
C VAL A 125 -19.15 -9.69 3.74
N GLU A 126 -20.18 -10.41 3.29
CA GLU A 126 -21.40 -9.81 2.74
C GLU A 126 -22.18 -8.99 3.77
N GLN A 127 -22.08 -9.30 5.08
CA GLN A 127 -22.67 -8.48 6.16
C GLN A 127 -22.09 -7.05 6.22
N PHE A 128 -20.86 -6.88 5.77
CA PHE A 128 -20.20 -5.56 5.69
C PHE A 128 -20.44 -4.85 4.33
N GLY A 129 -21.28 -5.44 3.45
CA GLY A 129 -21.57 -4.88 2.13
C GLY A 129 -20.41 -5.00 1.14
N ILE A 130 -19.43 -5.86 1.41
CA ILE A 130 -18.23 -6.04 0.59
C ILE A 130 -18.45 -7.23 -0.36
N PRO A 131 -18.13 -7.09 -1.67
CA PRO A 131 -18.17 -8.17 -2.63
C PRO A 131 -17.27 -9.35 -2.23
N PHE A 132 -17.80 -10.57 -2.35
CA PHE A 132 -17.04 -11.79 -2.10
C PHE A 132 -16.92 -12.62 -3.36
N HIS A 133 -15.70 -12.97 -3.76
CA HIS A 133 -15.41 -13.80 -4.90
C HIS A 133 -14.86 -15.15 -4.48
N PHE A 134 -15.59 -16.20 -4.81
CA PHE A 134 -15.14 -17.57 -4.61
C PHE A 134 -14.40 -18.06 -5.84
N VAL A 135 -13.14 -18.40 -5.71
CA VAL A 135 -12.30 -18.99 -6.76
C VAL A 135 -11.77 -20.32 -6.25
N SER A 136 -12.45 -21.42 -6.62
CA SER A 136 -12.08 -22.76 -6.18
C SER A 136 -10.70 -23.17 -6.71
N HIS A 137 -9.91 -23.84 -5.87
CA HIS A 137 -8.65 -24.47 -6.26
C HIS A 137 -8.81 -25.99 -6.50
N GLN A 138 -10.02 -26.55 -6.28
CA GLN A 138 -10.26 -27.98 -6.36
C GLN A 138 -10.25 -28.47 -7.81
N ASN A 139 -9.59 -29.61 -8.06
CA ASN A 139 -9.47 -30.26 -9.37
C ASN A 139 -8.90 -29.35 -10.47
N MET A 140 -8.02 -28.45 -10.12
CA MET A 140 -7.48 -27.43 -11.01
C MET A 140 -5.97 -27.33 -10.84
N GLU A 141 -5.24 -27.17 -11.93
CA GLU A 141 -3.81 -26.87 -11.84
C GLU A 141 -3.59 -25.48 -11.23
N ARG A 142 -2.49 -25.34 -10.50
CA ARG A 142 -2.15 -24.10 -9.79
C ARG A 142 -2.14 -22.88 -10.71
N ASN A 143 -1.58 -23.01 -11.91
CA ASN A 143 -1.49 -21.93 -12.89
C ASN A 143 -2.89 -21.42 -13.30
N VAL A 144 -3.82 -22.35 -13.53
CA VAL A 144 -5.19 -22.03 -13.93
C VAL A 144 -5.92 -21.31 -12.79
N HIS A 145 -5.72 -21.74 -11.55
CA HIS A 145 -6.28 -21.06 -10.40
C HIS A 145 -5.71 -19.62 -10.25
N GLU A 146 -4.40 -19.47 -10.40
CA GLU A 146 -3.72 -18.16 -10.34
C GLU A 146 -4.25 -17.21 -11.44
N ASP A 147 -4.47 -17.71 -12.65
CA ASP A 147 -5.01 -16.93 -13.77
C ASP A 147 -6.46 -16.46 -13.50
N LEU A 148 -7.31 -17.32 -12.90
CA LEU A 148 -8.66 -16.95 -12.50
C LEU A 148 -8.69 -15.91 -11.39
N VAL A 149 -7.82 -16.03 -10.37
CA VAL A 149 -7.66 -15.02 -9.34
C VAL A 149 -7.21 -13.70 -9.98
N ALA A 150 -6.29 -13.76 -10.92
CA ALA A 150 -5.79 -12.63 -11.67
C ALA A 150 -6.89 -11.89 -12.45
N GLU A 151 -7.78 -12.63 -13.10
CA GLU A 151 -8.93 -12.09 -13.84
C GLU A 151 -9.87 -11.32 -12.89
N VAL A 152 -10.18 -11.89 -11.71
CA VAL A 152 -10.98 -11.21 -10.70
C VAL A 152 -10.30 -9.92 -10.23
N LEU A 153 -9.00 -9.96 -9.93
CA LEU A 153 -8.22 -8.79 -9.49
C LEU A 153 -8.15 -7.70 -10.56
N GLY A 154 -8.09 -8.08 -11.85
CA GLY A 154 -8.07 -7.16 -12.99
C GLY A 154 -9.34 -6.30 -13.12
N GLY A 155 -10.46 -6.74 -12.56
CA GLY A 155 -11.71 -5.97 -12.46
C GLY A 155 -11.66 -4.81 -11.45
N TYR A 156 -10.67 -4.79 -10.57
CA TYR A 156 -10.51 -3.76 -9.53
C TYR A 156 -9.32 -2.85 -9.83
N LYS A 157 -9.51 -1.54 -9.68
CA LYS A 157 -8.41 -0.56 -9.78
C LYS A 157 -7.56 -0.60 -8.51
N ILE A 158 -6.79 -1.67 -8.33
CA ILE A 158 -5.91 -1.84 -7.18
C ILE A 158 -4.56 -1.20 -7.52
N TYR A 159 -4.10 -0.29 -6.66
CA TYR A 159 -2.78 0.31 -6.83
C TYR A 159 -1.71 -0.72 -6.42
N SER A 160 -1.04 -1.34 -7.39
CA SER A 160 0.20 -2.06 -7.14
C SER A 160 1.35 -1.05 -7.11
N PRO A 161 2.12 -0.94 -6.00
CA PRO A 161 3.27 -0.03 -5.94
C PRO A 161 4.37 -0.34 -6.95
N ARG A 162 4.28 -1.46 -7.66
CA ARG A 162 5.26 -1.98 -8.61
C ARG A 162 4.83 -1.94 -10.07
N GLN A 163 3.88 -1.09 -10.45
CA GLN A 163 3.58 -0.84 -11.87
C GLN A 163 4.67 0.02 -12.54
N VAL A 164 5.93 -0.41 -12.43
CA VAL A 164 7.01 0.01 -13.33
C VAL A 164 7.66 -1.25 -13.86
N HIS A 165 7.27 -1.64 -15.08
CA HIS A 165 7.95 -2.61 -15.94
C HIS A 165 8.00 -4.09 -15.53
N ALA A 166 6.87 -4.73 -15.20
CA ALA A 166 6.70 -6.17 -15.47
C ALA A 166 5.24 -6.54 -15.26
N HIS A 167 4.79 -7.57 -15.93
CA HIS A 167 3.47 -8.17 -15.76
C HIS A 167 3.23 -8.41 -14.26
N PRO A 168 2.23 -7.80 -13.59
CA PRO A 168 2.08 -7.80 -12.13
C PRO A 168 2.00 -9.21 -11.52
N PHE A 169 1.67 -10.22 -12.31
CA PHE A 169 1.54 -11.61 -11.90
C PHE A 169 2.86 -12.41 -11.89
N ALA A 170 3.88 -11.97 -12.62
CA ALA A 170 5.18 -12.66 -12.60
C ALA A 170 5.87 -12.53 -11.22
N GLU A 171 5.64 -11.41 -10.51
CA GLU A 171 6.20 -11.19 -9.17
C GLU A 171 5.39 -11.84 -8.06
N ILE A 172 4.05 -11.87 -8.15
CA ILE A 172 3.21 -12.67 -7.26
C ILE A 172 3.55 -14.15 -7.41
N ARG A 173 3.75 -14.62 -8.64
CA ARG A 173 4.19 -15.98 -8.95
C ARG A 173 5.56 -16.30 -8.34
N ARG A 174 6.50 -15.36 -8.33
CA ARG A 174 7.83 -15.54 -7.73
C ARG A 174 7.78 -15.57 -6.20
N ALA A 175 7.00 -14.68 -5.58
CA ALA A 175 6.84 -14.63 -4.13
C ALA A 175 6.11 -15.87 -3.56
N LEU A 176 5.25 -16.53 -4.37
CA LEU A 176 4.54 -17.75 -3.98
C LEU A 176 5.32 -19.03 -4.30
N SER A 177 6.42 -18.95 -5.07
CA SER A 177 7.24 -20.09 -5.47
C SER A 177 8.50 -20.30 -4.62
N GLU A 178 8.85 -19.37 -3.74
CA GLU A 178 9.94 -19.56 -2.80
C GLU A 178 9.45 -20.45 -1.65
N PRO A 179 10.11 -21.60 -1.39
CA PRO A 179 9.79 -22.41 -0.22
C PRO A 179 10.13 -21.61 1.04
N ASN A 180 9.20 -21.55 1.97
CA ASN A 180 9.49 -21.11 3.34
C ASN A 180 10.41 -22.18 3.98
N ASP A 181 11.68 -21.86 4.14
CA ASP A 181 12.58 -22.56 5.05
C ASP A 181 12.26 -22.21 6.51
#